data_8eca26b7e4f326b25589169db2c6f184
#
_entry.id   8eca26b7e4f326b25589169db2c6f184
#
_cell.length_a   1.000
_cell.length_b   1.000
_cell.length_c   1.000
_cell.angle_alpha   90.00
_cell.angle_beta   90.00
_cell.angle_gamma   90.00
#
_symmetry.space_group_name_H-M   'P 1'
#
loop_
_entity.id
_entity.type
_entity.pdbx_description
1 polymer ?
#
loop_
_entity_poly.entity_id
_entity_poly.type
_entity_poly.pdbx_seq_one_letter_code
_entity_poly.pdbx_strand_id
1 'polypeptide(L)'
;MKQINLQKKIRNKFIKQGVKMIDPNTVYFSKDTKIGKNVTIETFVVIGSKVKIKNNVKILSFSHIEGVVINENVSVGPFCRLRPGTILEKNSKIGNFVEVKKSKIKKNSKVSHLSYIGDTIIGKSANIGAGTITCNYDGVKKSKTLIGDNSFVGSNSSLVAPVKIGRNSTIGAGSVITQNVNDGNLALTRSTQLQSKYNRKK
;
A
#
# COMPACT_ATOMS: atom_id res chain seq x y z
N MET A 1 9.69 26.33 19.86
CA MET A 1 10.82 25.74 20.61
C MET A 1 10.51 24.42 21.30
N LYS A 2 9.46 24.25 22.14
CA LYS A 2 9.15 22.96 22.84
C LYS A 2 8.99 21.75 21.91
N GLN A 3 8.30 21.91 20.76
CA GLN A 3 8.04 20.81 19.82
C GLN A 3 9.32 20.37 19.07
N ILE A 4 10.17 21.30 18.67
CA ILE A 4 11.45 21.01 18.00
C ILE A 4 12.36 20.20 18.93
N ASN A 5 12.46 20.61 20.21
CA ASN A 5 13.25 19.89 21.21
C ASN A 5 12.72 18.48 21.48
N LEU A 6 11.40 18.28 21.45
CA LEU A 6 10.78 16.98 21.57
C LEU A 6 11.15 16.08 20.40
N GLN A 7 11.03 16.55 19.16
CA GLN A 7 11.39 15.78 17.98
C GLN A 7 12.88 15.38 18.01
N LYS A 8 13.77 16.29 18.38
CA LYS A 8 15.20 15.99 18.57
C LYS A 8 15.43 14.86 19.58
N LYS A 9 14.71 14.87 20.72
CA LYS A 9 14.80 13.79 21.73
C LYS A 9 14.31 12.45 21.18
N ILE A 10 13.18 12.42 20.46
CA ILE A 10 12.63 11.19 19.91
C ILE A 10 13.56 10.60 18.83
N ARG A 11 14.05 11.41 17.90
CA ARG A 11 14.98 10.99 16.87
C ARG A 11 16.28 10.43 17.46
N ASN A 12 16.88 11.13 18.42
CA ASN A 12 18.10 10.67 19.10
C ASN A 12 17.90 9.33 19.82
N LYS A 13 16.72 9.11 20.43
CA LYS A 13 16.36 7.81 21.02
C LYS A 13 16.41 6.70 19.97
N PHE A 14 15.77 6.91 18.82
CA PHE A 14 15.71 5.88 17.77
C PHE A 14 17.07 5.65 17.09
N ILE A 15 17.86 6.69 16.87
CA ILE A 15 19.24 6.56 16.37
C ILE A 15 20.09 5.71 17.33
N LYS A 16 20.00 5.96 18.63
CA LYS A 16 20.69 5.12 19.66
C LYS A 16 20.20 3.67 19.65
N GLN A 17 18.98 3.39 19.22
CA GLN A 17 18.42 2.04 19.04
C GLN A 17 18.82 1.39 17.71
N GLY A 18 19.62 2.04 16.87
CA GLY A 18 20.10 1.51 15.59
C GLY A 18 19.18 1.81 14.40
N VAL A 19 18.23 2.76 14.52
CA VAL A 19 17.46 3.24 13.37
C VAL A 19 18.35 4.17 12.53
N LYS A 20 18.45 3.89 11.24
CA LYS A 20 19.18 4.72 10.28
C LYS A 20 18.24 5.77 9.68
N MET A 21 18.59 7.04 9.79
CA MET A 21 17.88 8.16 9.15
C MET A 21 18.87 8.91 8.26
N ILE A 22 18.50 9.13 6.98
CA ILE A 22 19.38 9.83 6.03
C ILE A 22 19.54 11.28 6.45
N ASP A 23 18.43 11.98 6.72
CA ASP A 23 18.43 13.30 7.36
C ASP A 23 17.40 13.31 8.51
N PRO A 24 17.87 13.15 9.74
CA PRO A 24 16.99 13.13 10.91
C PRO A 24 16.09 14.37 11.03
N ASN A 25 16.52 15.55 10.55
CA ASN A 25 15.77 16.78 10.73
C ASN A 25 14.48 16.83 9.89
N THR A 26 14.39 16.03 8.85
CA THR A 26 13.22 15.92 7.97
C THR A 26 12.24 14.81 8.38
N VAL A 27 12.53 14.07 9.47
CA VAL A 27 11.68 12.96 9.94
C VAL A 27 10.94 13.36 11.20
N TYR A 28 9.62 13.16 11.21
CA TYR A 28 8.75 13.50 12.33
C TYR A 28 8.10 12.24 12.91
N PHE A 29 8.07 12.14 14.23
CA PHE A 29 7.50 11.00 14.96
C PHE A 29 6.43 11.43 15.97
N SER A 30 5.39 10.61 16.10
CA SER A 30 4.53 10.65 17.28
C SER A 30 5.25 10.04 18.50
N LYS A 31 4.89 10.51 19.70
CA LYS A 31 5.50 10.06 20.97
C LYS A 31 5.30 8.56 21.21
N ASP A 32 4.22 7.99 20.72
CA ASP A 32 3.81 6.59 20.91
C ASP A 32 4.36 5.64 19.85
N THR A 33 5.15 6.14 18.88
CA THR A 33 5.79 5.32 17.85
C THR A 33 6.69 4.25 18.46
N LYS A 34 6.55 3.00 17.93
CA LYS A 34 7.42 1.87 18.30
C LYS A 34 8.19 1.40 17.08
N ILE A 35 9.52 1.31 17.17
CA ILE A 35 10.38 0.92 16.05
C ILE A 35 11.33 -0.20 16.50
N GLY A 36 11.47 -1.21 15.65
CA GLY A 36 12.38 -2.32 15.81
C GLY A 36 13.81 -2.01 15.37
N LYS A 37 14.63 -3.06 15.21
CA LYS A 37 16.04 -2.96 14.80
C LYS A 37 16.19 -2.89 13.27
N ASN A 38 17.33 -2.32 12.80
CA ASN A 38 17.70 -2.25 11.37
C ASN A 38 16.64 -1.59 10.49
N VAL A 39 15.93 -0.60 11.03
CA VAL A 39 14.98 0.20 10.25
C VAL A 39 15.72 1.35 9.58
N THR A 40 15.45 1.56 8.29
CA THR A 40 15.97 2.70 7.54
C THR A 40 14.82 3.63 7.20
N ILE A 41 14.98 4.92 7.45
CA ILE A 41 14.00 5.96 7.16
C ILE A 41 14.70 7.03 6.32
N GLU A 42 14.15 7.31 5.17
CA GLU A 42 14.64 8.36 4.29
C GLU A 42 14.10 9.74 4.68
N THR A 43 14.31 10.71 3.83
CA THR A 43 13.97 12.12 4.09
C THR A 43 12.47 12.41 3.97
N PHE A 44 11.99 13.45 4.65
CA PHE A 44 10.62 13.97 4.58
C PHE A 44 9.55 12.92 4.92
N VAL A 45 9.79 12.10 5.94
CA VAL A 45 8.86 11.09 6.41
C VAL A 45 8.12 11.57 7.66
N VAL A 46 6.80 11.39 7.66
CA VAL A 46 5.94 11.67 8.82
C VAL A 46 5.36 10.37 9.37
N ILE A 47 5.68 10.07 10.62
CA ILE A 47 5.15 8.93 11.36
C ILE A 47 4.24 9.44 12.47
N GLY A 48 2.94 9.35 12.21
CA GLY A 48 1.87 9.77 13.12
C GLY A 48 1.63 8.80 14.27
N SER A 49 0.47 8.94 14.91
CA SER A 49 0.12 8.16 16.09
C SER A 49 -0.14 6.68 15.79
N LYS A 50 -0.01 5.83 16.81
CA LYS A 50 -0.34 4.39 16.80
C LYS A 50 0.40 3.60 15.70
N VAL A 51 1.64 3.96 15.39
CA VAL A 51 2.48 3.24 14.43
C VAL A 51 3.42 2.28 15.12
N LYS A 52 3.44 1.03 14.63
CA LYS A 52 4.38 -0.02 15.08
C LYS A 52 5.16 -0.52 13.88
N ILE A 53 6.47 -0.36 13.88
CA ILE A 53 7.40 -0.79 12.83
C ILE A 53 8.28 -1.89 13.40
N LYS A 54 8.32 -3.04 12.75
CA LYS A 54 9.17 -4.17 13.14
C LYS A 54 10.56 -4.05 12.51
N ASN A 55 11.34 -5.14 12.57
CA ASN A 55 12.74 -5.14 12.14
C ASN A 55 12.92 -5.08 10.62
N ASN A 56 14.04 -4.56 10.15
CA ASN A 56 14.49 -4.56 8.76
C ASN A 56 13.52 -3.86 7.79
N VAL A 57 12.74 -2.90 8.27
CA VAL A 57 11.80 -2.14 7.46
C VAL A 57 12.51 -0.97 6.79
N LYS A 58 12.13 -0.67 5.55
CA LYS A 58 12.56 0.52 4.81
C LYS A 58 11.37 1.44 4.59
N ILE A 59 11.48 2.69 5.04
CA ILE A 59 10.51 3.75 4.77
C ILE A 59 11.20 4.78 3.87
N LEU A 60 10.72 4.86 2.64
CA LEU A 60 11.26 5.74 1.62
C LEU A 60 10.66 7.15 1.72
N SER A 61 11.31 8.09 1.07
CA SER A 61 11.02 9.54 1.18
C SER A 61 9.56 9.90 0.90
N PHE A 62 9.12 11.01 1.51
CA PHE A 62 7.80 11.59 1.32
C PHE A 62 6.63 10.67 1.69
N SER A 63 6.83 9.75 2.62
CA SER A 63 5.78 8.84 3.10
C SER A 63 5.11 9.37 4.36
N HIS A 64 3.77 9.24 4.43
CA HIS A 64 2.96 9.61 5.59
C HIS A 64 2.26 8.36 6.16
N ILE A 65 2.51 8.03 7.41
CA ILE A 65 2.11 6.77 8.04
C ILE A 65 1.41 7.06 9.36
N GLU A 66 0.20 6.53 9.56
CA GLU A 66 -0.56 6.70 10.79
C GLU A 66 -1.42 5.47 11.10
N GLY A 67 -1.48 5.04 12.37
CA GLY A 67 -2.33 3.94 12.84
C GLY A 67 -2.05 2.59 12.17
N VAL A 68 -0.79 2.27 11.91
CA VAL A 68 -0.35 1.15 11.05
C VAL A 68 0.56 0.19 11.80
N VAL A 69 0.44 -1.10 11.48
CA VAL A 69 1.40 -2.13 11.87
C VAL A 69 2.19 -2.57 10.63
N ILE A 70 3.51 -2.37 10.67
CA ILE A 70 4.44 -2.76 9.61
C ILE A 70 5.33 -3.88 10.14
N ASN A 71 5.17 -5.08 9.59
CA ASN A 71 5.96 -6.23 10.02
C ASN A 71 7.34 -6.26 9.34
N GLU A 72 8.09 -7.34 9.56
CA GLU A 72 9.51 -7.44 9.20
C GLU A 72 9.73 -7.40 7.69
N ASN A 73 10.85 -6.82 7.28
CA ASN A 73 11.34 -6.77 5.89
C ASN A 73 10.38 -6.08 4.90
N VAL A 74 9.49 -5.23 5.38
CA VAL A 74 8.57 -4.47 4.53
C VAL A 74 9.28 -3.25 3.96
N SER A 75 8.95 -2.90 2.72
CA SER A 75 9.33 -1.63 2.09
C SER A 75 8.09 -0.78 1.82
N VAL A 76 8.17 0.51 2.18
CA VAL A 76 7.07 1.49 2.03
C VAL A 76 7.56 2.73 1.30
N GLY A 77 6.86 3.14 0.27
CA GLY A 77 7.13 4.38 -0.45
C GLY A 77 7.98 4.20 -1.72
N PRO A 78 8.51 5.32 -2.26
CA PRO A 78 8.29 6.71 -1.79
C PRO A 78 6.88 7.24 -2.08
N PHE A 79 6.55 8.45 -1.58
CA PHE A 79 5.25 9.11 -1.78
C PHE A 79 4.05 8.21 -1.44
N CYS A 80 4.12 7.51 -0.32
CA CYS A 80 3.10 6.55 0.10
C CYS A 80 2.27 7.11 1.27
N ARG A 81 0.96 6.82 1.28
CA ARG A 81 0.10 7.14 2.41
C ARG A 81 -0.48 5.88 3.05
N LEU A 82 -0.07 5.59 4.28
CA LEU A 82 -0.65 4.50 5.07
C LEU A 82 -1.55 5.08 6.15
N ARG A 83 -2.82 4.67 6.13
CA ARG A 83 -3.87 5.18 7.02
C ARG A 83 -4.26 4.16 8.08
N PRO A 84 -4.97 4.63 9.15
CA PRO A 84 -5.35 3.79 10.28
C PRO A 84 -6.06 2.49 9.89
N GLY A 85 -5.73 1.42 10.64
CA GLY A 85 -6.25 0.08 10.42
C GLY A 85 -5.52 -0.73 9.35
N THR A 86 -4.40 -0.21 8.83
CA THR A 86 -3.56 -0.94 7.87
C THR A 86 -2.58 -1.86 8.58
N ILE A 87 -2.46 -3.08 8.05
CA ILE A 87 -1.47 -4.09 8.50
C ILE A 87 -0.69 -4.58 7.28
N LEU A 88 0.62 -4.38 7.30
CA LEU A 88 1.54 -4.90 6.29
C LEU A 88 2.26 -6.11 6.88
N GLU A 89 2.04 -7.30 6.30
CA GLU A 89 2.73 -8.51 6.75
C GLU A 89 4.13 -8.62 6.15
N LYS A 90 4.94 -9.53 6.71
CA LYS A 90 6.35 -9.74 6.39
C LYS A 90 6.61 -9.80 4.87
N ASN A 91 7.68 -9.14 4.43
CA ASN A 91 8.15 -9.07 3.05
C ASN A 91 7.14 -8.43 2.06
N SER A 92 6.07 -7.80 2.52
CA SER A 92 5.19 -7.08 1.60
C SER A 92 5.84 -5.77 1.11
N LYS A 93 5.40 -5.29 -0.04
CA LYS A 93 5.91 -4.06 -0.65
C LYS A 93 4.75 -3.12 -0.99
N ILE A 94 4.84 -1.90 -0.52
CA ILE A 94 3.98 -0.79 -0.93
C ILE A 94 4.88 0.24 -1.61
N GLY A 95 4.59 0.57 -2.85
CA GLY A 95 5.42 1.46 -3.65
C GLY A 95 4.89 2.89 -3.74
N ASN A 96 5.34 3.58 -4.79
CA ASN A 96 5.08 5.01 -4.95
C ASN A 96 3.63 5.34 -5.33
N PHE A 97 3.14 6.44 -4.77
CA PHE A 97 1.78 6.94 -4.97
C PHE A 97 0.70 5.90 -4.64
N VAL A 98 0.94 5.08 -3.62
CA VAL A 98 -0.02 4.10 -3.13
C VAL A 98 -0.62 4.60 -1.83
N GLU A 99 -1.94 4.62 -1.76
CA GLU A 99 -2.67 4.85 -0.52
C GLU A 99 -3.30 3.54 -0.03
N VAL A 100 -3.10 3.21 1.26
CA VAL A 100 -3.69 2.02 1.90
C VAL A 100 -4.46 2.44 3.15
N LYS A 101 -5.70 1.96 3.29
CA LYS A 101 -6.59 2.27 4.41
C LYS A 101 -7.38 1.06 4.88
N LYS A 102 -7.43 0.79 6.21
CA LYS A 102 -8.23 -0.30 6.80
C LYS A 102 -8.06 -1.63 6.06
N SER A 103 -6.82 -1.97 5.67
CA SER A 103 -6.53 -3.10 4.80
C SER A 103 -5.39 -3.96 5.34
N LYS A 104 -5.42 -5.24 4.99
CA LYS A 104 -4.39 -6.19 5.35
C LYS A 104 -3.68 -6.69 4.09
N ILE A 105 -2.39 -6.39 3.98
CA ILE A 105 -1.53 -6.86 2.90
C ILE A 105 -0.74 -8.04 3.42
N LYS A 106 -1.04 -9.25 2.95
CA LYS A 106 -0.40 -10.46 3.46
C LYS A 106 1.02 -10.63 2.93
N LYS A 107 1.73 -11.61 3.51
CA LYS A 107 3.15 -11.90 3.27
C LYS A 107 3.49 -11.96 1.77
N ASN A 108 4.61 -11.36 1.38
CA ASN A 108 5.20 -11.34 0.04
C ASN A 108 4.35 -10.63 -1.03
N SER A 109 3.23 -9.99 -0.67
CA SER A 109 2.37 -9.33 -1.65
C SER A 109 2.88 -7.94 -2.01
N LYS A 110 2.56 -7.49 -3.21
CA LYS A 110 3.08 -6.24 -3.76
C LYS A 110 1.95 -5.35 -4.27
N VAL A 111 1.99 -4.08 -3.87
CA VAL A 111 1.19 -2.98 -4.42
C VAL A 111 2.17 -1.88 -4.79
N SER A 112 2.65 -1.87 -6.02
CA SER A 112 3.89 -1.16 -6.34
C SER A 112 3.70 0.26 -6.83
N HIS A 113 2.56 0.63 -7.42
CA HIS A 113 2.39 1.93 -8.08
C HIS A 113 0.95 2.41 -8.13
N LEU A 114 0.73 3.72 -7.89
CA LEU A 114 -0.45 4.48 -8.30
C LEU A 114 -1.80 3.84 -7.92
N SER A 115 -1.92 3.23 -6.74
CA SER A 115 -3.09 2.42 -6.38
C SER A 115 -3.77 2.92 -5.11
N TYR A 116 -5.10 2.77 -5.05
CA TYR A 116 -5.87 2.95 -3.82
C TYR A 116 -6.39 1.60 -3.32
N ILE A 117 -6.01 1.23 -2.09
CA ILE A 117 -6.39 -0.02 -1.43
C ILE A 117 -7.15 0.30 -0.15
N GLY A 118 -8.46 0.27 -0.22
CA GLY A 118 -9.37 0.56 0.91
C GLY A 118 -10.21 -0.64 1.32
N ASP A 119 -10.35 -0.87 2.63
CA ASP A 119 -11.20 -1.92 3.24
C ASP A 119 -10.96 -3.32 2.60
N THR A 120 -9.67 -3.67 2.35
CA THR A 120 -9.28 -4.81 1.52
C THR A 120 -8.40 -5.81 2.29
N ILE A 121 -8.55 -7.08 1.97
CA ILE A 121 -7.59 -8.13 2.36
C ILE A 121 -6.93 -8.65 1.09
N ILE A 122 -5.62 -8.42 0.96
CA ILE A 122 -4.79 -8.97 -0.12
C ILE A 122 -4.10 -10.24 0.39
N GLY A 123 -4.28 -11.33 -0.31
CA GLY A 123 -3.71 -12.64 -0.03
C GLY A 123 -2.18 -12.67 -0.11
N LYS A 124 -1.57 -13.81 0.25
CA LYS A 124 -0.11 -14.00 0.19
C LYS A 124 0.36 -14.00 -1.26
N SER A 125 1.54 -13.43 -1.52
CA SER A 125 2.20 -13.44 -2.83
C SER A 125 1.34 -12.89 -3.98
N ALA A 126 0.29 -12.12 -3.67
CA ALA A 126 -0.53 -11.47 -4.68
C ALA A 126 0.20 -10.23 -5.23
N ASN A 127 -0.02 -9.95 -6.50
CA ASN A 127 0.52 -8.77 -7.18
C ASN A 127 -0.59 -7.87 -7.69
N ILE A 128 -0.57 -6.61 -7.26
CA ILE A 128 -1.53 -5.59 -7.67
C ILE A 128 -0.86 -4.67 -8.69
N GLY A 129 -1.41 -4.63 -9.88
CA GLY A 129 -0.97 -3.79 -10.99
C GLY A 129 -1.17 -2.30 -10.72
N ALA A 130 -0.37 -1.49 -11.40
CA ALA A 130 -0.43 -0.03 -11.29
C ALA A 130 -1.81 0.53 -11.63
N GLY A 131 -2.26 1.55 -10.90
CA GLY A 131 -3.56 2.18 -11.15
C GLY A 131 -4.76 1.36 -10.69
N THR A 132 -4.56 0.28 -9.94
CA THR A 132 -5.68 -0.51 -9.40
C THR A 132 -6.40 0.25 -8.28
N ILE A 133 -7.72 0.29 -8.36
CA ILE A 133 -8.59 0.91 -7.36
C ILE A 133 -9.52 -0.14 -6.77
N THR A 134 -9.54 -0.26 -5.44
CA THR A 134 -10.62 -0.98 -4.75
C THR A 134 -11.75 0.01 -4.47
N CYS A 135 -12.85 -0.10 -5.24
CA CYS A 135 -14.01 0.80 -5.14
C CYS A 135 -14.85 0.36 -3.93
N ASN A 136 -14.39 0.75 -2.74
CA ASN A 136 -14.95 0.28 -1.45
C ASN A 136 -16.15 1.09 -0.94
N TYR A 137 -16.56 2.14 -1.61
CA TYR A 137 -17.65 3.02 -1.19
C TYR A 137 -18.64 3.27 -2.33
N ASP A 138 -19.91 3.03 -2.09
CA ASP A 138 -20.99 3.14 -3.05
C ASP A 138 -21.80 4.45 -2.95
N GLY A 139 -21.32 5.40 -2.16
CA GLY A 139 -22.03 6.65 -1.85
C GLY A 139 -22.75 6.62 -0.51
N VAL A 140 -23.07 5.43 0.03
CA VAL A 140 -23.81 5.24 1.28
C VAL A 140 -23.01 4.41 2.28
N LYS A 141 -22.52 3.23 1.89
CA LYS A 141 -21.81 2.28 2.75
C LYS A 141 -20.46 1.87 2.18
N LYS A 142 -19.63 1.30 3.03
CA LYS A 142 -18.34 0.72 2.65
C LYS A 142 -18.42 -0.78 2.67
N SER A 143 -17.89 -1.41 1.62
CA SER A 143 -17.84 -2.85 1.44
C SER A 143 -16.40 -3.32 1.26
N LYS A 144 -16.17 -4.63 1.49
CA LYS A 144 -14.81 -5.21 1.46
C LYS A 144 -14.49 -5.83 0.11
N THR A 145 -13.22 -5.71 -0.26
CA THR A 145 -12.61 -6.49 -1.35
C THR A 145 -11.72 -7.59 -0.76
N LEU A 146 -11.87 -8.82 -1.24
CA LEU A 146 -11.04 -9.96 -0.85
C LEU A 146 -10.25 -10.42 -2.07
N ILE A 147 -8.91 -10.42 -1.99
CA ILE A 147 -8.02 -10.89 -3.06
C ILE A 147 -7.30 -12.12 -2.55
N GLY A 148 -7.41 -13.23 -3.26
CA GLY A 148 -6.84 -14.53 -2.90
C GLY A 148 -5.31 -14.57 -2.97
N ASP A 149 -4.73 -15.65 -2.43
CA ASP A 149 -3.30 -15.88 -2.49
C ASP A 149 -2.84 -16.09 -3.94
N ASN A 150 -1.64 -15.64 -4.30
CA ASN A 150 -1.01 -15.75 -5.62
C ASN A 150 -1.81 -15.12 -6.78
N SER A 151 -2.78 -14.26 -6.49
CA SER A 151 -3.56 -13.60 -7.54
C SER A 151 -2.76 -12.50 -8.21
N PHE A 152 -3.04 -12.29 -9.48
CA PHE A 152 -2.50 -11.19 -10.27
C PHE A 152 -3.62 -10.25 -10.70
N VAL A 153 -3.56 -8.99 -10.30
CA VAL A 153 -4.49 -7.95 -10.76
C VAL A 153 -3.76 -7.10 -11.78
N GLY A 154 -4.26 -7.07 -13.01
CA GLY A 154 -3.72 -6.26 -14.10
C GLY A 154 -3.86 -4.76 -13.83
N SER A 155 -3.00 -3.96 -14.45
CA SER A 155 -2.98 -2.49 -14.28
C SER A 155 -4.30 -1.84 -14.67
N ASN A 156 -4.61 -0.69 -14.05
CA ASN A 156 -5.82 0.11 -14.29
C ASN A 156 -7.12 -0.68 -14.10
N SER A 157 -7.13 -1.63 -13.18
CA SER A 157 -8.34 -2.39 -12.84
C SER A 157 -9.13 -1.73 -11.71
N SER A 158 -10.46 -1.72 -11.83
CA SER A 158 -11.39 -1.29 -10.78
C SER A 158 -12.06 -2.52 -10.17
N LEU A 159 -11.87 -2.74 -8.87
CA LEU A 159 -12.50 -3.83 -8.13
C LEU A 159 -13.68 -3.26 -7.33
N VAL A 160 -14.91 -3.47 -7.80
CA VAL A 160 -16.12 -2.88 -7.20
C VAL A 160 -16.60 -3.77 -6.06
N ALA A 161 -16.40 -3.27 -4.84
CA ALA A 161 -16.80 -4.02 -3.62
C ALA A 161 -18.33 -4.00 -3.38
N PRO A 162 -18.90 -5.09 -2.79
CA PRO A 162 -18.20 -6.27 -2.29
C PRO A 162 -17.79 -7.22 -3.42
N VAL A 163 -16.51 -7.63 -3.44
CA VAL A 163 -16.01 -8.55 -4.47
C VAL A 163 -14.91 -9.46 -3.92
N LYS A 164 -14.89 -10.72 -4.36
CA LYS A 164 -13.88 -11.71 -4.05
C LYS A 164 -13.15 -12.14 -5.32
N ILE A 165 -11.84 -11.95 -5.36
CA ILE A 165 -10.93 -12.49 -6.37
C ILE A 165 -10.34 -13.79 -5.81
N GLY A 166 -10.51 -14.89 -6.51
CA GLY A 166 -10.07 -16.21 -6.10
C GLY A 166 -8.53 -16.34 -6.03
N ARG A 167 -8.05 -17.42 -5.45
CA ARG A 167 -6.61 -17.75 -5.41
C ARG A 167 -6.10 -18.12 -6.81
N ASN A 168 -4.84 -17.79 -7.10
CA ASN A 168 -4.22 -18.07 -8.41
C ASN A 168 -5.00 -17.48 -9.61
N SER A 169 -5.89 -16.51 -9.36
CA SER A 169 -6.67 -15.88 -10.42
C SER A 169 -5.91 -14.72 -11.07
N THR A 170 -6.29 -14.40 -12.28
CA THR A 170 -5.76 -13.27 -13.03
C THR A 170 -6.90 -12.31 -13.41
N ILE A 171 -6.72 -11.03 -13.14
CA ILE A 171 -7.59 -9.97 -13.67
C ILE A 171 -6.86 -9.31 -14.85
N GLY A 172 -7.51 -9.27 -15.99
CA GLY A 172 -6.98 -8.58 -17.18
C GLY A 172 -6.87 -7.07 -16.94
N ALA A 173 -5.79 -6.44 -17.41
CA ALA A 173 -5.61 -5.00 -17.27
C ALA A 173 -6.77 -4.19 -17.85
N GLY A 174 -7.10 -3.05 -17.23
CA GLY A 174 -8.20 -2.17 -17.65
C GLY A 174 -9.59 -2.71 -17.36
N SER A 175 -9.72 -3.75 -16.52
CA SER A 175 -11.02 -4.38 -16.23
C SER A 175 -11.77 -3.72 -15.08
N VAL A 176 -13.09 -3.68 -15.16
CA VAL A 176 -14.00 -3.31 -14.07
C VAL A 176 -14.67 -4.59 -13.56
N ILE A 177 -14.26 -5.07 -12.40
CA ILE A 177 -14.74 -6.34 -11.84
C ILE A 177 -15.82 -6.06 -10.80
N THR A 178 -17.04 -6.50 -11.10
CA THR A 178 -18.23 -6.31 -10.27
C THR A 178 -18.77 -7.62 -9.68
N GLN A 179 -18.25 -8.76 -10.11
CA GLN A 179 -18.65 -10.09 -9.66
C GLN A 179 -17.45 -10.88 -9.11
N ASN A 180 -17.72 -11.86 -8.27
CA ASN A 180 -16.69 -12.73 -7.75
C ASN A 180 -16.00 -13.51 -8.87
N VAL A 181 -14.69 -13.69 -8.73
CA VAL A 181 -13.86 -14.48 -9.64
C VAL A 181 -13.43 -15.76 -8.91
N ASN A 182 -13.67 -16.90 -9.51
CA ASN A 182 -13.30 -18.20 -8.92
C ASN A 182 -11.78 -18.41 -8.92
N ASP A 183 -11.32 -19.33 -8.09
CA ASP A 183 -9.90 -19.73 -8.02
C ASP A 183 -9.39 -20.15 -9.41
N GLY A 184 -8.19 -19.71 -9.78
CA GLY A 184 -7.53 -20.09 -11.03
C GLY A 184 -8.08 -19.42 -12.30
N ASN A 185 -9.12 -18.62 -12.22
CA ASN A 185 -9.76 -18.05 -13.42
C ASN A 185 -9.08 -16.77 -13.90
N LEU A 186 -9.13 -16.55 -15.19
CA LEU A 186 -8.93 -15.25 -15.83
C LEU A 186 -10.29 -14.53 -15.94
N ALA A 187 -10.37 -13.31 -15.42
CA ALA A 187 -11.53 -12.42 -15.61
C ALA A 187 -11.09 -11.11 -16.28
N LEU A 188 -11.85 -10.65 -17.24
CA LEU A 188 -11.63 -9.38 -17.93
C LEU A 188 -12.96 -8.81 -18.43
N THR A 189 -13.03 -7.47 -18.51
CA THR A 189 -14.22 -6.72 -18.97
C THR A 189 -13.81 -5.60 -19.92
N ARG A 190 -13.03 -5.93 -20.93
CA ARG A 190 -12.55 -4.97 -21.94
C ARG A 190 -13.37 -5.07 -23.21
N SER A 191 -13.65 -3.93 -23.84
CA SER A 191 -14.23 -3.88 -25.18
C SER A 191 -13.26 -4.47 -26.20
N THR A 192 -13.80 -4.98 -27.32
CA THR A 192 -13.00 -5.40 -28.48
C THR A 192 -12.24 -4.20 -29.03
N GLN A 193 -10.94 -4.36 -29.29
CA GLN A 193 -10.14 -3.32 -29.92
C GLN A 193 -10.57 -3.16 -31.38
N LEU A 194 -10.93 -1.94 -31.74
CA LEU A 194 -11.21 -1.56 -33.13
C LEU A 194 -10.03 -0.74 -33.68
N GLN A 195 -9.72 -0.95 -34.94
CA GLN A 195 -8.69 -0.18 -35.66
C GLN A 195 -9.25 0.40 -36.95
N SER A 196 -8.95 1.66 -37.22
CA SER A 196 -9.29 2.35 -38.48
C SER A 196 -8.14 3.24 -38.91
N LYS A 197 -8.02 3.51 -40.22
CA LYS A 197 -7.08 4.53 -40.69
C LYS A 197 -7.51 5.89 -40.18
N TYR A 198 -6.59 6.61 -39.53
CA TYR A 198 -6.82 7.95 -39.04
C TYR A 198 -5.82 8.92 -39.63
N ASN A 199 -6.28 9.82 -40.53
CA ASN A 199 -5.45 10.89 -41.07
C ASN A 199 -5.59 12.13 -40.19
N ARG A 200 -4.59 12.41 -39.38
CA ARG A 200 -4.52 13.64 -38.61
C ARG A 200 -4.37 14.82 -39.58
N LYS A 201 -5.45 15.60 -39.76
CA LYS A 201 -5.31 16.89 -40.46
C LYS A 201 -4.31 17.75 -39.64
N LYS A 202 -3.24 18.18 -40.31
CA LYS A 202 -2.27 19.13 -39.76
C LYS A 202 -2.84 20.52 -39.77
#